data_e48b624eca3774765f8678d50eb2afda
#
_entry.id   e48b624eca3774765f8678d50eb2afda
#
_cell.length_a   1.000
_cell.length_b   1.000
_cell.length_c   1.000
_cell.angle_alpha   90.00
_cell.angle_beta   90.00
_cell.angle_gamma   90.00
#
_symmetry.space_group_name_H-M   'P 1'
#
loop_
_entity.id
_entity.type
_entity.pdbx_description
1 polymer ?
#
loop_
_entity_poly.entity_id
_entity_poly.type
_entity_poly.pdbx_seq_one_letter_code
_entity_poly.pdbx_strand_id
1 'polypeptide(L)'
;MELAPKLLEKGVKVIDLSADFRFRNHETYERWYRKSHSAKYLLAEAVYGLPEIRREQIRNARLVANPGCYPVSALLALAPLLRRKLVHLDSIVIDSKSGVSGAGRSRLEVGYLFTELDEDFRAYGVANHRHTPEMEQEFSELAGESVRLTFTPHLVPMIRGIFTTAYARLTEPLSTEDVHKVYELDYAHEPFVRLLEIGELPRVKAVVGSNFCDVSVVVDERTQRVIALSAIDNLVKGASGNAVQCFNLMFNLDERTGLWCGGIAP
;
A
#
# COMPACT_ATOMS: atom_id res chain seq x y z
N MET A 1 -12.31 10.95 -12.53
CA MET A 1 -13.53 10.39 -13.14
C MET A 1 -13.86 11.00 -14.51
N GLU A 2 -13.74 12.32 -14.71
CA GLU A 2 -14.16 12.97 -15.95
C GLU A 2 -13.18 12.83 -17.12
N LEU A 3 -11.89 12.72 -16.82
CA LEU A 3 -10.84 12.66 -17.84
C LEU A 3 -10.60 11.23 -18.34
N ALA A 4 -10.60 10.23 -17.46
CA ALA A 4 -10.28 8.86 -17.82
C ALA A 4 -11.19 8.29 -18.94
N PRO A 5 -12.53 8.46 -18.91
CA PRO A 5 -13.39 8.02 -20.01
C PRO A 5 -12.96 8.59 -21.37
N LYS A 6 -12.72 9.89 -21.44
CA LYS A 6 -12.34 10.60 -22.68
C LYS A 6 -10.99 10.11 -23.24
N LEU A 7 -10.06 9.72 -22.39
CA LEU A 7 -8.77 9.18 -22.81
C LEU A 7 -8.92 7.74 -23.31
N LEU A 8 -9.70 6.92 -22.60
CA LEU A 8 -9.97 5.52 -22.98
C LEU A 8 -10.72 5.41 -24.31
N GLU A 9 -11.66 6.31 -24.58
CA GLU A 9 -12.36 6.43 -25.87
C GLU A 9 -11.41 6.72 -27.04
N LYS A 10 -10.30 7.40 -26.77
CA LYS A 10 -9.23 7.68 -27.76
C LYS A 10 -8.20 6.54 -27.86
N GLY A 11 -8.41 5.42 -27.17
CA GLY A 11 -7.48 4.29 -27.15
C GLY A 11 -6.24 4.52 -26.31
N VAL A 12 -6.21 5.55 -25.44
CA VAL A 12 -5.09 5.83 -24.54
C VAL A 12 -5.21 4.94 -23.32
N LYS A 13 -4.11 4.31 -22.91
CA LYS A 13 -4.01 3.61 -21.63
C LYS A 13 -3.88 4.64 -20.48
N VAL A 14 -4.58 4.39 -19.37
CA VAL A 14 -4.68 5.33 -18.26
C VAL A 14 -4.17 4.71 -16.97
N ILE A 15 -3.32 5.42 -16.24
CA ILE A 15 -2.98 5.12 -14.85
C ILE A 15 -3.48 6.27 -13.99
N ASP A 16 -4.50 6.00 -13.19
CA ASP A 16 -5.13 7.00 -12.33
C ASP A 16 -4.52 6.98 -10.93
N LEU A 17 -3.91 8.08 -10.51
CA LEU A 17 -3.34 8.24 -9.18
C LEU A 17 -4.37 8.74 -8.14
N SER A 18 -5.57 9.09 -8.59
CA SER A 18 -6.66 9.45 -7.68
C SER A 18 -7.27 8.20 -7.03
N ALA A 19 -8.27 8.40 -6.19
CA ALA A 19 -9.00 7.27 -5.60
C ALA A 19 -10.20 6.82 -6.45
N ASP A 20 -10.43 7.48 -7.57
CA ASP A 20 -11.69 7.37 -8.32
C ASP A 20 -11.99 5.96 -8.82
N PHE A 21 -10.98 5.16 -9.13
CA PHE A 21 -11.16 3.81 -9.70
C PHE A 21 -10.60 2.68 -8.81
N ARG A 22 -10.22 2.97 -7.56
CA ARG A 22 -9.65 1.95 -6.64
C ARG A 22 -10.69 0.97 -6.10
N PHE A 23 -11.96 1.38 -6.05
CA PHE A 23 -13.02 0.58 -5.46
C PHE A 23 -13.83 -0.15 -6.52
N ARG A 24 -14.16 -1.41 -6.27
CA ARG A 24 -15.07 -2.18 -7.13
C ARG A 24 -16.52 -1.76 -6.95
N ASN A 25 -16.89 -1.34 -5.73
CA ASN A 25 -18.23 -0.84 -5.39
C ASN A 25 -18.21 0.69 -5.31
N HIS A 26 -18.99 1.36 -6.17
CA HIS A 26 -19.14 2.80 -6.18
C HIS A 26 -19.73 3.36 -4.88
N GLU A 27 -20.62 2.62 -4.19
CA GLU A 27 -21.21 3.06 -2.94
C GLU A 27 -20.16 3.22 -1.84
N THR A 28 -19.15 2.33 -1.81
CA THR A 28 -18.00 2.46 -0.92
C THR A 28 -17.24 3.76 -1.19
N TYR A 29 -16.98 4.05 -2.45
CA TYR A 29 -16.35 5.31 -2.84
C TYR A 29 -17.20 6.52 -2.41
N GLU A 30 -18.50 6.54 -2.78
CA GLU A 30 -19.41 7.65 -2.49
C GLU A 30 -19.54 7.90 -0.97
N ARG A 31 -19.61 6.86 -0.18
CA ARG A 31 -19.66 6.93 1.28
C ARG A 31 -18.41 7.56 1.90
N TRP A 32 -17.21 7.12 1.46
CA TRP A 32 -15.96 7.52 2.08
C TRP A 32 -15.39 8.82 1.51
N TYR A 33 -15.66 9.12 0.24
CA TYR A 33 -15.19 10.34 -0.42
C TYR A 33 -16.24 11.44 -0.48
N ARG A 34 -17.50 11.13 -0.09
CA ARG A 34 -18.65 12.07 -0.08
C ARG A 34 -18.85 12.75 -1.44
N LYS A 35 -18.68 12.01 -2.50
CA LYS A 35 -18.77 12.46 -3.89
C LYS A 35 -19.39 11.37 -4.75
N SER A 36 -20.40 11.71 -5.56
CA SER A 36 -21.01 10.78 -6.50
C SER A 36 -20.01 10.34 -7.58
N HIS A 37 -20.01 9.06 -7.92
CA HIS A 37 -19.12 8.51 -8.91
C HIS A 37 -19.72 8.61 -10.31
N SER A 38 -19.15 9.44 -11.20
CA SER A 38 -19.68 9.74 -12.53
C SER A 38 -19.34 8.72 -13.62
N ALA A 39 -18.40 7.80 -13.36
CA ALA A 39 -17.92 6.79 -14.32
C ALA A 39 -18.00 5.37 -13.75
N LYS A 40 -19.14 5.01 -13.12
CA LYS A 40 -19.36 3.73 -12.42
C LYS A 40 -19.09 2.51 -13.31
N TYR A 41 -19.39 2.60 -14.60
CA TYR A 41 -19.22 1.54 -15.58
C TYR A 41 -17.75 1.13 -15.80
N LEU A 42 -16.80 2.01 -15.48
CA LEU A 42 -15.36 1.72 -15.58
C LEU A 42 -14.79 0.98 -14.38
N LEU A 43 -15.53 0.89 -13.26
CA LEU A 43 -15.03 0.22 -12.06
C LEU A 43 -14.81 -1.28 -12.27
N ALA A 44 -15.60 -1.91 -13.13
CA ALA A 44 -15.42 -3.33 -13.48
C ALA A 44 -14.19 -3.59 -14.35
N GLU A 45 -13.74 -2.58 -15.13
CA GLU A 45 -12.56 -2.66 -15.99
C GLU A 45 -11.28 -2.26 -15.28
N ALA A 46 -11.37 -1.37 -14.28
CA ALA A 46 -10.21 -0.82 -13.58
C ALA A 46 -9.46 -1.91 -12.81
N VAL A 47 -8.17 -2.03 -13.08
CA VAL A 47 -7.28 -2.95 -12.38
C VAL A 47 -6.58 -2.21 -11.24
N TYR A 48 -6.62 -2.79 -10.04
CA TYR A 48 -5.88 -2.26 -8.90
C TYR A 48 -4.37 -2.38 -9.13
N GLY A 49 -3.68 -1.25 -9.14
CA GLY A 49 -2.33 -1.12 -9.66
C GLY A 49 -1.22 -1.42 -8.65
N LEU A 50 -1.22 -2.61 -8.03
CA LEU A 50 -0.10 -3.09 -7.23
C LEU A 50 0.53 -4.31 -7.91
N PRO A 51 1.70 -4.17 -8.57
CA PRO A 51 2.33 -5.22 -9.37
C PRO A 51 2.54 -6.53 -8.61
N GLU A 52 2.93 -6.48 -7.36
CA GLU A 52 3.19 -7.64 -6.50
C GLU A 52 1.92 -8.48 -6.23
N ILE A 53 0.74 -7.94 -6.57
CA ILE A 53 -0.55 -8.63 -6.38
C ILE A 53 -1.27 -8.88 -7.69
N ARG A 54 -1.09 -8.00 -8.71
CA ARG A 54 -1.93 -7.97 -9.94
C ARG A 54 -1.11 -7.92 -11.22
N ARG A 55 0.13 -8.39 -11.24
CA ARG A 55 1.07 -8.23 -12.37
C ARG A 55 0.45 -8.54 -13.72
N GLU A 56 -0.13 -9.73 -13.88
CA GLU A 56 -0.68 -10.16 -15.16
C GLU A 56 -1.94 -9.37 -15.57
N GLN A 57 -2.75 -8.96 -14.61
CA GLN A 57 -3.91 -8.12 -14.86
C GLN A 57 -3.47 -6.73 -15.34
N ILE A 58 -2.43 -6.14 -14.72
CA ILE A 58 -1.87 -4.84 -15.09
C ILE A 58 -1.30 -4.86 -16.51
N ARG A 59 -0.61 -5.92 -16.91
CA ARG A 59 -0.08 -6.08 -18.30
C ARG A 59 -1.16 -5.90 -19.35
N ASN A 60 -2.35 -6.42 -19.09
CA ASN A 60 -3.48 -6.42 -20.02
C ASN A 60 -4.45 -5.25 -19.80
N ALA A 61 -4.20 -4.39 -18.82
CA ALA A 61 -5.11 -3.32 -18.47
C ALA A 61 -5.07 -2.14 -19.46
N ARG A 62 -6.23 -1.49 -19.64
CA ARG A 62 -6.33 -0.15 -20.24
C ARG A 62 -6.46 0.94 -19.19
N LEU A 63 -7.03 0.59 -18.02
CA LEU A 63 -7.21 1.47 -16.88
C LEU A 63 -6.62 0.81 -15.63
N VAL A 64 -5.62 1.46 -15.05
CA VAL A 64 -5.00 1.05 -13.79
C VAL A 64 -5.31 2.09 -12.72
N ALA A 65 -5.84 1.65 -11.60
CA ALA A 65 -6.06 2.46 -10.41
C ALA A 65 -4.87 2.34 -9.47
N ASN A 66 -4.01 3.34 -9.44
CA ASN A 66 -2.83 3.32 -8.58
C ASN A 66 -3.23 3.41 -7.10
N PRO A 67 -2.71 2.53 -6.22
CA PRO A 67 -3.07 2.47 -4.81
C PRO A 67 -2.80 3.74 -4.02
N GLY A 68 -3.43 3.87 -2.87
CA GLY A 68 -3.01 4.80 -1.83
C GLY A 68 -1.70 4.37 -1.18
N CYS A 69 -0.93 5.34 -0.67
CA CYS A 69 0.40 5.06 -0.11
C CYS A 69 0.37 4.14 1.11
N TYR A 70 -0.57 4.32 2.04
CA TYR A 70 -0.73 3.41 3.18
C TYR A 70 -1.16 1.99 2.75
N PRO A 71 -2.16 1.83 1.83
CA PRO A 71 -2.48 0.51 1.29
C PRO A 71 -1.29 -0.22 0.67
N VAL A 72 -0.42 0.45 -0.09
CA VAL A 72 0.80 -0.19 -0.63
C VAL A 72 1.65 -0.78 0.49
N SER A 73 1.97 0.02 1.50
CA SER A 73 2.79 -0.41 2.64
C SER A 73 2.15 -1.57 3.41
N ALA A 74 0.85 -1.45 3.72
CA ALA A 74 0.11 -2.45 4.48
C ALA A 74 -0.10 -3.76 3.72
N LEU A 75 -0.43 -3.67 2.42
CA LEU A 75 -0.60 -4.83 1.56
C LEU A 75 0.69 -5.63 1.42
N LEU A 76 1.82 -4.96 1.18
CA LEU A 76 3.11 -5.63 1.08
C LEU A 76 3.57 -6.20 2.43
N ALA A 77 3.14 -5.62 3.56
CA ALA A 77 3.42 -6.19 4.87
C ALA A 77 2.61 -7.46 5.15
N LEU A 78 1.35 -7.57 4.69
CA LEU A 78 0.43 -8.64 5.13
C LEU A 78 0.03 -9.65 4.04
N ALA A 79 0.28 -9.36 2.75
CA ALA A 79 -0.19 -10.21 1.65
C ALA A 79 0.22 -11.69 1.78
N PRO A 80 1.47 -12.06 2.15
CA PRO A 80 1.84 -13.46 2.29
C PRO A 80 1.02 -14.21 3.35
N LEU A 81 0.71 -13.55 4.46
CA LEU A 81 -0.07 -14.12 5.55
C LEU A 81 -1.54 -14.34 5.17
N LEU A 82 -2.12 -13.38 4.45
CA LEU A 82 -3.52 -13.42 4.01
C LEU A 82 -3.74 -14.48 2.95
N ARG A 83 -2.87 -14.56 1.93
CA ARG A 83 -2.94 -15.57 0.88
C ARG A 83 -2.91 -17.00 1.43
N ARG A 84 -2.16 -17.22 2.51
CA ARG A 84 -2.00 -18.53 3.15
C ARG A 84 -2.92 -18.76 4.35
N LYS A 85 -3.81 -17.79 4.66
CA LYS A 85 -4.77 -17.86 5.77
C LYS A 85 -4.10 -18.13 7.14
N LEU A 86 -2.92 -17.57 7.34
CA LEU A 86 -2.13 -17.77 8.57
C LEU A 86 -2.54 -16.87 9.73
N VAL A 87 -3.47 -15.93 9.50
CA VAL A 87 -3.91 -14.98 10.54
C VAL A 87 -5.41 -14.94 10.68
N HIS A 88 -5.88 -14.71 11.89
CA HIS A 88 -7.29 -14.41 12.16
C HIS A 88 -7.65 -13.04 11.61
N LEU A 89 -8.60 -12.99 10.68
CA LEU A 89 -8.96 -11.79 9.92
C LEU A 89 -9.61 -10.69 10.76
N ASP A 90 -10.20 -11.03 11.90
CA ASP A 90 -10.81 -10.12 12.89
C ASP A 90 -9.79 -9.47 13.83
N SER A 91 -8.53 -9.91 13.77
CA SER A 91 -7.47 -9.48 14.68
C SER A 91 -6.48 -8.48 14.09
N ILE A 92 -6.70 -8.05 12.84
CA ILE A 92 -5.76 -7.22 12.10
C ILE A 92 -5.83 -5.78 12.59
N VAL A 93 -4.69 -5.30 13.09
CA VAL A 93 -4.47 -3.90 13.49
C VAL A 93 -3.29 -3.34 12.72
N ILE A 94 -3.46 -2.19 12.11
CA ILE A 94 -2.42 -1.50 11.33
C ILE A 94 -2.20 -0.12 11.91
N ASP A 95 -0.96 0.15 12.27
CA ASP A 95 -0.50 1.41 12.81
C ASP A 95 0.61 1.95 11.89
N SER A 96 0.34 3.05 11.19
CA SER A 96 1.28 3.60 10.22
C SER A 96 1.68 5.03 10.52
N LYS A 97 2.94 5.33 10.30
CA LYS A 97 3.57 6.64 10.49
C LYS A 97 3.94 7.19 9.12
N SER A 98 3.54 8.42 8.81
CA SER A 98 3.80 9.05 7.51
C SER A 98 4.42 10.43 7.67
N GLY A 99 5.34 10.73 6.76
CA GLY A 99 5.78 12.10 6.55
C GLY A 99 4.67 12.97 5.94
N VAL A 100 4.78 14.29 6.16
CA VAL A 100 3.75 15.29 5.81
C VAL A 100 3.46 15.38 4.30
N SER A 101 4.41 15.04 3.43
CA SER A 101 4.21 15.08 1.98
C SER A 101 3.06 14.19 1.49
N GLY A 102 2.63 13.22 2.30
CA GLY A 102 1.46 12.37 2.03
C GLY A 102 0.13 13.13 2.00
N ALA A 103 0.03 14.30 2.63
CA ALA A 103 -1.16 15.15 2.57
C ALA A 103 -1.43 15.73 1.17
N GLY A 104 -0.38 15.81 0.31
CA GLY A 104 -0.46 16.38 -1.03
C GLY A 104 -0.48 17.91 -1.03
N ARG A 105 -0.24 18.50 -2.20
CA ARG A 105 -0.13 19.96 -2.37
C ARG A 105 -1.45 20.75 -2.24
N SER A 106 -2.57 20.06 -2.34
CA SER A 106 -3.90 20.71 -2.28
C SER A 106 -4.37 21.00 -0.85
N ARG A 107 -3.74 20.44 0.15
CA ARG A 107 -4.05 20.69 1.56
C ARG A 107 -3.15 21.79 2.13
N LEU A 108 -3.64 23.03 2.05
CA LEU A 108 -3.01 24.21 2.64
C LEU A 108 -3.66 24.52 4.00
N GLU A 109 -3.72 23.53 4.87
CA GLU A 109 -4.23 23.67 6.24
C GLU A 109 -3.04 23.85 7.19
N VAL A 110 -3.18 24.71 8.20
CA VAL A 110 -2.12 24.99 9.19
C VAL A 110 -1.54 23.70 9.77
N GLY A 111 -2.37 22.74 10.13
CA GLY A 111 -1.93 21.48 10.71
C GLY A 111 -1.08 20.57 9.79
N TYR A 112 -0.87 20.94 8.52
CA TYR A 112 0.02 20.24 7.59
C TYR A 112 1.26 21.06 7.22
N LEU A 113 1.42 22.26 7.80
CA LEU A 113 2.65 23.02 7.64
C LEU A 113 3.78 22.30 8.38
N PHE A 114 4.97 22.29 7.79
CA PHE A 114 6.11 21.62 8.40
C PHE A 114 6.46 22.18 9.78
N THR A 115 6.34 23.50 9.95
CA THR A 115 6.54 24.19 11.22
C THR A 115 5.58 23.77 12.35
N GLU A 116 4.42 23.23 12.00
CA GLU A 116 3.42 22.70 12.94
C GLU A 116 3.59 21.19 13.18
N LEU A 117 4.40 20.54 12.35
CA LEU A 117 4.68 19.10 12.42
C LEU A 117 6.05 18.78 12.94
N ASP A 118 6.97 19.74 12.84
CA ASP A 118 8.31 19.57 13.41
C ASP A 118 8.22 19.40 14.93
N GLU A 119 8.89 18.38 15.45
CA GLU A 119 8.81 17.98 16.86
C GLU A 119 7.40 17.54 17.35
N ASP A 120 6.40 17.38 16.43
CA ASP A 120 5.07 16.87 16.76
C ASP A 120 4.84 15.47 16.19
N PHE A 121 4.17 14.63 16.96
CA PHE A 121 3.77 13.29 16.59
C PHE A 121 2.31 13.07 16.97
N ARG A 122 1.43 12.87 15.97
CA ARG A 122 0.00 12.77 16.24
C ARG A 122 -0.74 11.79 15.33
N ALA A 123 -1.75 11.13 15.90
CA ALA A 123 -2.71 10.36 15.11
C ALA A 123 -3.67 11.30 14.37
N TYR A 124 -4.16 10.88 13.21
CA TYR A 124 -5.19 11.58 12.47
C TYR A 124 -6.13 10.59 11.76
N GLY A 125 -7.36 11.02 11.46
CA GLY A 125 -8.31 10.18 10.73
C GLY A 125 -8.59 8.83 11.42
N VAL A 126 -8.49 8.76 12.75
CA VAL A 126 -8.71 7.53 13.52
C VAL A 126 -10.12 7.00 13.26
N ALA A 127 -10.20 5.71 12.91
CA ALA A 127 -11.43 4.99 12.56
C ALA A 127 -12.21 5.55 11.35
N ASN A 128 -11.70 6.60 10.66
CA ASN A 128 -12.40 7.23 9.52
C ASN A 128 -11.49 7.59 8.34
N HIS A 129 -10.28 7.06 8.29
CA HIS A 129 -9.34 7.33 7.19
C HIS A 129 -9.78 6.65 5.90
N ARG A 130 -9.74 7.39 4.78
CA ARG A 130 -10.23 6.96 3.46
C ARG A 130 -9.50 5.74 2.86
N HIS A 131 -8.32 5.40 3.35
CA HIS A 131 -7.59 4.19 2.93
C HIS A 131 -8.07 2.92 3.65
N THR A 132 -8.85 3.02 4.74
CA THR A 132 -9.37 1.85 5.45
C THR A 132 -10.17 0.92 4.54
N PRO A 133 -11.22 1.38 3.83
CA PRO A 133 -11.99 0.49 2.96
C PRO A 133 -11.20 -0.02 1.75
N GLU A 134 -10.19 0.71 1.30
CA GLU A 134 -9.29 0.26 0.25
C GLU A 134 -8.46 -0.96 0.70
N MET A 135 -7.91 -0.91 1.91
CA MET A 135 -7.20 -2.05 2.50
C MET A 135 -8.14 -3.22 2.78
N GLU A 136 -9.31 -2.97 3.35
CA GLU A 136 -10.32 -4.02 3.61
C GLU A 136 -10.73 -4.74 2.33
N GLN A 137 -10.93 -4.01 1.23
CA GLN A 137 -11.25 -4.60 -0.07
C GLN A 137 -10.14 -5.53 -0.58
N GLU A 138 -8.91 -5.06 -0.64
CA GLU A 138 -7.80 -5.84 -1.18
C GLU A 138 -7.38 -6.99 -0.26
N PHE A 139 -7.46 -6.80 1.06
CA PHE A 139 -7.24 -7.88 2.02
C PHE A 139 -8.31 -8.97 1.93
N SER A 140 -9.57 -8.57 1.76
CA SER A 140 -10.67 -9.53 1.58
C SER A 140 -10.48 -10.37 0.32
N GLU A 141 -9.98 -9.77 -0.75
CA GLU A 141 -9.71 -10.51 -1.98
C GLU A 141 -8.51 -11.46 -1.82
N LEU A 142 -7.45 -11.04 -1.14
CA LEU A 142 -6.31 -11.90 -0.86
C LEU A 142 -6.66 -13.08 0.05
N ALA A 143 -7.49 -12.85 1.06
CA ALA A 143 -7.93 -13.89 2.01
C ALA A 143 -9.04 -14.79 1.45
N GLY A 144 -9.78 -14.32 0.43
CA GLY A 144 -10.97 -14.97 -0.08
C GLY A 144 -12.19 -14.86 0.85
N GLU A 145 -12.11 -14.03 1.86
CA GLU A 145 -13.12 -13.81 2.90
C GLU A 145 -13.16 -12.35 3.32
N SER A 146 -14.30 -11.88 3.86
CA SER A 146 -14.45 -10.50 4.30
C SER A 146 -13.50 -10.15 5.44
N VAL A 147 -12.67 -9.12 5.26
CA VAL A 147 -11.77 -8.59 6.27
C VAL A 147 -12.31 -7.28 6.83
N ARG A 148 -12.22 -7.13 8.14
CA ARG A 148 -12.40 -5.88 8.87
C ARG A 148 -11.14 -5.62 9.68
N LEU A 149 -10.61 -4.41 9.59
CA LEU A 149 -9.37 -4.07 10.27
C LEU A 149 -9.46 -2.75 11.04
N THR A 150 -8.59 -2.60 12.01
CA THR A 150 -8.36 -1.30 12.66
C THR A 150 -7.16 -0.64 12.03
N PHE A 151 -7.32 0.59 11.53
CA PHE A 151 -6.26 1.39 10.96
C PHE A 151 -6.09 2.72 11.68
N THR A 152 -4.89 3.00 12.14
CA THR A 152 -4.52 4.26 12.81
C THR A 152 -3.31 4.88 12.10
N PRO A 153 -3.51 5.89 11.25
CA PRO A 153 -2.40 6.64 10.68
C PRO A 153 -1.91 7.73 11.63
N HIS A 154 -0.61 8.00 11.55
CA HIS A 154 0.03 9.09 12.28
C HIS A 154 0.83 9.98 11.33
N LEU A 155 0.87 11.28 11.64
CA LEU A 155 1.85 12.20 11.09
C LEU A 155 3.03 12.28 12.05
N VAL A 156 4.24 12.26 11.50
CA VAL A 156 5.47 12.32 12.25
C VAL A 156 6.38 13.41 11.66
N PRO A 157 7.36 13.94 12.42
CA PRO A 157 8.23 15.03 11.98
C PRO A 157 9.22 14.60 10.90
N MET A 158 8.68 14.16 9.77
CA MET A 158 9.41 13.80 8.54
C MET A 158 8.73 14.43 7.35
N ILE A 159 9.50 14.71 6.30
CA ILE A 159 8.94 15.17 5.02
C ILE A 159 8.39 13.98 4.23
N ARG A 160 9.15 12.87 4.12
CA ARG A 160 8.85 11.71 3.25
C ARG A 160 8.98 10.40 4.00
N GLY A 161 8.24 9.42 3.51
CA GLY A 161 8.28 8.04 3.94
C GLY A 161 7.05 7.60 4.71
N ILE A 162 6.81 6.30 4.68
CA ILE A 162 5.82 5.61 5.51
C ILE A 162 6.53 4.46 6.20
N PHE A 163 6.25 4.32 7.49
CA PHE A 163 6.58 3.14 8.28
C PHE A 163 5.27 2.52 8.79
N THR A 164 5.03 1.27 8.46
CA THR A 164 3.85 0.53 8.90
C THR A 164 4.23 -0.58 9.86
N THR A 165 3.50 -0.69 10.96
CA THR A 165 3.50 -1.84 11.85
C THR A 165 2.11 -2.46 11.82
N ALA A 166 2.02 -3.71 11.39
CA ALA A 166 0.77 -4.46 11.36
C ALA A 166 0.85 -5.63 12.33
N TYR A 167 -0.22 -5.83 13.08
CA TYR A 167 -0.35 -6.90 14.05
C TYR A 167 -1.52 -7.79 13.67
N ALA A 168 -1.33 -9.12 13.79
CA ALA A 168 -2.42 -10.06 13.67
C ALA A 168 -2.16 -11.29 14.56
N ARG A 169 -3.22 -11.96 14.98
CA ARG A 169 -3.11 -13.22 15.71
C ARG A 169 -2.95 -14.36 14.71
N LEU A 170 -1.97 -15.23 14.93
CA LEU A 170 -1.76 -16.42 14.12
C LEU A 170 -2.90 -17.44 14.31
N THR A 171 -3.24 -18.16 13.25
CA THR A 171 -4.26 -19.23 13.26
C THR A 171 -3.73 -20.51 13.88
N GLU A 172 -2.41 -20.69 13.90
CA GLU A 172 -1.69 -21.80 14.50
C GLU A 172 -0.34 -21.32 15.06
N PRO A 173 0.27 -22.04 16.00
CA PRO A 173 1.59 -21.68 16.51
C PRO A 173 2.66 -21.82 15.42
N LEU A 174 3.32 -20.68 15.09
CA LEU A 174 4.43 -20.62 14.15
C LEU A 174 5.57 -19.83 14.80
N SER A 175 6.80 -20.17 14.39
CA SER A 175 7.99 -19.38 14.73
C SER A 175 8.21 -18.21 13.77
N THR A 176 9.13 -17.32 14.10
CA THR A 176 9.57 -16.26 13.18
C THR A 176 10.15 -16.85 11.90
N GLU A 177 10.95 -17.92 12.01
CA GLU A 177 11.57 -18.62 10.89
C GLU A 177 10.54 -19.24 9.95
N ASP A 178 9.46 -19.81 10.49
CA ASP A 178 8.38 -20.40 9.67
C ASP A 178 7.65 -19.32 8.88
N VAL A 179 7.31 -18.22 9.52
CA VAL A 179 6.65 -17.10 8.86
C VAL A 179 7.59 -16.42 7.87
N HIS A 180 8.88 -16.23 8.20
CA HIS A 180 9.86 -15.64 7.29
C HIS A 180 9.99 -16.42 5.98
N LYS A 181 10.04 -17.76 6.03
CA LYS A 181 10.02 -18.63 4.83
C LYS A 181 8.81 -18.39 3.94
N VAL A 182 7.66 -18.09 4.51
CA VAL A 182 6.45 -17.75 3.74
C VAL A 182 6.68 -16.48 2.92
N TYR A 183 7.31 -15.48 3.51
CA TYR A 183 7.65 -14.23 2.82
C TYR A 183 8.75 -14.42 1.77
N GLU A 184 9.76 -15.24 2.03
CA GLU A 184 10.79 -15.61 1.05
C GLU A 184 10.16 -16.18 -0.21
N LEU A 185 9.24 -17.13 -0.07
CA LEU A 185 8.54 -17.74 -1.20
C LEU A 185 7.69 -16.76 -1.99
N ASP A 186 7.00 -15.84 -1.32
CA ASP A 186 6.11 -14.88 -1.98
C ASP A 186 6.88 -13.75 -2.66
N TYR A 187 8.02 -13.34 -2.09
CA TYR A 187 8.78 -12.16 -2.55
C TYR A 187 10.08 -12.47 -3.29
N ALA A 188 10.42 -13.76 -3.49
CA ALA A 188 11.65 -14.19 -4.17
C ALA A 188 11.87 -13.55 -5.55
N HIS A 189 10.80 -13.21 -6.25
CA HIS A 189 10.85 -12.65 -7.61
C HIS A 189 10.28 -11.23 -7.71
N GLU A 190 10.05 -10.58 -6.57
CA GLU A 190 9.51 -9.22 -6.54
C GLU A 190 10.64 -8.19 -6.54
N PRO A 191 10.89 -7.49 -7.67
CA PRO A 191 12.08 -6.66 -7.83
C PRO A 191 12.15 -5.48 -6.87
N PHE A 192 11.00 -5.04 -6.34
CA PHE A 192 10.91 -3.88 -5.46
C PHE A 192 10.51 -4.19 -4.02
N VAL A 193 10.43 -5.47 -3.64
CA VAL A 193 10.26 -5.87 -2.25
C VAL A 193 11.56 -6.46 -1.74
N ARG A 194 12.10 -5.91 -0.65
CA ARG A 194 13.27 -6.46 0.03
C ARG A 194 12.82 -7.03 1.36
N LEU A 195 12.78 -8.36 1.43
CA LEU A 195 12.63 -9.04 2.70
C LEU A 195 13.95 -8.96 3.44
N LEU A 196 13.94 -8.37 4.63
CA LEU A 196 15.13 -8.23 5.47
C LEU A 196 15.41 -9.54 6.21
N GLU A 197 16.68 -9.76 6.55
CA GLU A 197 17.10 -10.91 7.34
C GLU A 197 16.42 -10.93 8.73
N ILE A 198 16.28 -12.13 9.31
CA ILE A 198 15.71 -12.28 10.65
C ILE A 198 16.54 -11.47 11.65
N GLY A 199 15.87 -10.61 12.41
CA GLY A 199 16.51 -9.70 13.36
C GLY A 199 16.77 -8.29 12.80
N GLU A 200 16.69 -8.09 11.49
CA GLU A 200 16.74 -6.77 10.89
C GLU A 200 15.35 -6.13 10.78
N LEU A 201 15.29 -4.82 10.92
CA LEU A 201 14.05 -4.05 10.88
C LEU A 201 14.08 -2.96 9.79
N PRO A 202 12.96 -2.70 9.09
CA PRO A 202 12.89 -1.66 8.07
C PRO A 202 13.19 -0.27 8.64
N ARG A 203 13.77 0.57 7.81
CA ARG A 203 14.02 1.97 8.15
C ARG A 203 13.57 2.87 7.00
N VAL A 204 12.78 3.89 7.30
CA VAL A 204 12.32 4.86 6.29
C VAL A 204 13.48 5.45 5.50
N LYS A 205 14.56 5.80 6.17
CA LYS A 205 15.75 6.39 5.53
C LYS A 205 16.36 5.48 4.44
N ALA A 206 16.26 4.17 4.57
CA ALA A 206 16.79 3.19 3.61
C ALA A 206 16.01 3.13 2.29
N VAL A 207 14.77 3.60 2.26
CA VAL A 207 13.87 3.51 1.11
C VAL A 207 13.50 4.88 0.50
N VAL A 208 13.71 5.98 1.22
CA VAL A 208 13.39 7.32 0.71
C VAL A 208 14.14 7.60 -0.60
N GLY A 209 13.41 8.06 -1.60
CA GLY A 209 13.91 8.33 -2.96
C GLY A 209 13.92 7.10 -3.88
N SER A 210 13.55 5.91 -3.39
CA SER A 210 13.54 4.67 -4.18
C SER A 210 12.15 4.07 -4.31
N ASN A 211 12.00 3.12 -5.25
CA ASN A 211 10.78 2.33 -5.40
C ASN A 211 10.77 1.06 -4.54
N PHE A 212 11.72 0.89 -3.65
CA PHE A 212 11.77 -0.27 -2.76
C PHE A 212 10.76 -0.19 -1.62
N CYS A 213 10.26 -1.36 -1.22
CA CYS A 213 9.57 -1.62 0.03
C CYS A 213 10.43 -2.59 0.84
N ASP A 214 10.93 -2.16 1.98
CA ASP A 214 11.59 -3.05 2.94
C ASP A 214 10.52 -3.68 3.83
N VAL A 215 10.58 -4.99 3.98
CA VAL A 215 9.63 -5.77 4.77
C VAL A 215 10.40 -6.64 5.76
N SER A 216 9.91 -6.73 6.98
CA SER A 216 10.33 -7.76 7.93
C SER A 216 9.13 -8.30 8.71
N VAL A 217 9.31 -9.47 9.30
CA VAL A 217 8.29 -10.14 10.08
C VAL A 217 8.89 -10.75 11.34
N VAL A 218 8.17 -10.61 12.43
CA VAL A 218 8.55 -11.18 13.74
C VAL A 218 7.31 -11.81 14.35
N VAL A 219 7.46 -12.98 14.98
CA VAL A 219 6.41 -13.59 15.78
C VAL A 219 6.73 -13.35 17.26
N ASP A 220 5.82 -12.73 17.98
CA ASP A 220 5.83 -12.75 19.45
C ASP A 220 5.19 -14.09 19.90
N GLU A 221 6.03 -15.08 20.09
CA GLU A 221 5.60 -16.44 20.46
C GLU A 221 4.80 -16.46 21.77
N ARG A 222 5.10 -15.55 22.69
CA ARG A 222 4.40 -15.43 23.97
C ARG A 222 2.92 -15.06 23.81
N THR A 223 2.60 -14.25 22.78
CA THR A 223 1.24 -13.78 22.49
C THR A 223 0.64 -14.42 21.25
N GLN A 224 1.41 -15.23 20.53
CA GLN A 224 1.03 -15.82 19.24
C GLN A 224 0.55 -14.76 18.25
N ARG A 225 1.25 -13.62 18.22
CA ARG A 225 0.99 -12.52 17.29
C ARG A 225 2.14 -12.37 16.31
N VAL A 226 1.80 -12.26 15.06
CA VAL A 226 2.74 -11.80 14.05
C VAL A 226 2.77 -10.28 14.04
N ILE A 227 3.97 -9.73 13.93
CA ILE A 227 4.26 -8.30 13.76
C ILE A 227 4.92 -8.18 12.40
N ALA A 228 4.17 -7.70 11.41
CA ALA A 228 4.68 -7.43 10.08
C ALA A 228 5.00 -5.94 9.94
N LEU A 229 6.22 -5.64 9.48
CA LEU A 229 6.71 -4.27 9.36
C LEU A 229 7.05 -3.97 7.92
N SER A 230 6.77 -2.76 7.48
CA SER A 230 7.22 -2.29 6.16
C SER A 230 7.61 -0.82 6.18
N ALA A 231 8.54 -0.47 5.29
CA ALA A 231 8.93 0.92 5.03
C ALA A 231 8.94 1.19 3.52
N ILE A 232 8.37 2.32 3.12
CA ILE A 232 8.36 2.80 1.72
C ILE A 232 8.61 4.31 1.66
N ASP A 233 9.01 4.80 0.50
CA ASP A 233 8.82 6.21 0.15
C ASP A 233 7.36 6.44 -0.29
N ASN A 234 6.63 7.27 0.43
CA ASN A 234 5.20 7.52 0.17
C ASN A 234 4.93 8.22 -1.17
N LEU A 235 5.91 8.91 -1.75
CA LEU A 235 5.78 9.59 -3.04
C LEU A 235 6.32 8.74 -4.21
N VAL A 236 7.18 7.75 -3.94
CA VAL A 236 7.73 6.86 -4.97
C VAL A 236 6.97 5.53 -4.96
N LYS A 237 7.35 4.55 -4.16
CA LYS A 237 6.61 3.25 -4.09
C LYS A 237 5.15 3.44 -3.67
N GLY A 238 4.88 4.40 -2.80
CA GLY A 238 3.53 4.75 -2.38
C GLY A 238 2.69 5.52 -3.40
N ALA A 239 3.28 6.00 -4.52
CA ALA A 239 2.58 6.82 -5.50
C ALA A 239 3.18 6.72 -6.91
N SER A 240 4.06 7.67 -7.28
CA SER A 240 4.54 7.84 -8.65
C SER A 240 5.41 6.70 -9.15
N GLY A 241 6.28 6.15 -8.32
CA GLY A 241 7.15 5.04 -8.70
C GLY A 241 6.35 3.76 -8.97
N ASN A 242 5.34 3.47 -8.14
CA ASN A 242 4.44 2.37 -8.39
C ASN A 242 3.65 2.56 -9.70
N ALA A 243 3.22 3.80 -10.01
CA ALA A 243 2.58 4.10 -11.29
C ALA A 243 3.53 3.87 -12.48
N VAL A 244 4.81 4.24 -12.37
CA VAL A 244 5.83 3.95 -13.40
C VAL A 244 6.07 2.44 -13.53
N GLN A 245 6.10 1.69 -12.43
CA GLN A 245 6.19 0.22 -12.46
C GLN A 245 4.99 -0.39 -13.21
N CYS A 246 3.77 0.09 -12.93
CA CYS A 246 2.57 -0.31 -13.69
C CYS A 246 2.67 0.07 -15.18
N PHE A 247 3.17 1.27 -15.49
CA PHE A 247 3.40 1.70 -16.87
C PHE A 247 4.34 0.73 -17.59
N ASN A 248 5.46 0.38 -16.98
CA ASN A 248 6.41 -0.56 -17.57
C ASN A 248 5.73 -1.90 -17.91
N LEU A 249 4.92 -2.45 -17.01
CA LEU A 249 4.15 -3.66 -17.25
C LEU A 249 3.13 -3.50 -18.40
N MET A 250 2.36 -2.42 -18.40
CA MET A 250 1.34 -2.15 -19.43
C MET A 250 1.94 -2.04 -20.84
N PHE A 251 3.21 -1.63 -20.94
CA PHE A 251 3.93 -1.49 -22.22
C PHE A 251 4.98 -2.58 -22.46
N ASN A 252 4.95 -3.68 -21.68
CA ASN A 252 5.88 -4.80 -21.77
C ASN A 252 7.37 -4.39 -21.67
N LEU A 253 7.66 -3.38 -20.88
CA LEU A 253 9.02 -3.00 -20.48
C LEU A 253 9.44 -3.78 -19.23
N ASP A 254 10.75 -3.84 -18.96
CA ASP A 254 11.24 -4.34 -17.68
C ASP A 254 10.69 -3.42 -16.55
N GLU A 255 10.09 -4.02 -15.54
CA GLU A 255 9.48 -3.30 -14.40
C GLU A 255 10.44 -2.30 -13.74
N ARG A 256 11.74 -2.58 -13.79
CA ARG A 256 12.82 -1.79 -13.19
C ARG A 256 13.18 -0.54 -14.00
N THR A 257 12.70 -0.43 -15.23
CA THR A 257 13.08 0.67 -16.14
C THR A 257 12.78 2.04 -15.49
N GLY A 258 13.83 2.84 -15.33
CA GLY A 258 13.74 4.17 -14.71
C GLY A 258 13.52 4.18 -13.19
N LEU A 259 13.45 3.02 -12.53
CA LEU A 259 13.17 2.90 -11.10
C LEU A 259 14.28 2.23 -10.29
N TRP A 260 15.28 1.63 -10.95
CA TRP A 260 16.33 0.86 -10.30
C TRP A 260 17.39 1.78 -9.70
N CYS A 261 17.06 2.43 -8.61
CA CYS A 261 17.97 3.28 -7.83
C CYS A 261 17.78 2.99 -6.33
N GLY A 262 18.88 3.01 -5.59
CA GLY A 262 18.85 2.88 -4.13
C GLY A 262 18.19 4.07 -3.44
N GLY A 263 17.86 3.91 -2.15
CA GLY A 263 17.43 5.00 -1.30
C GLY A 263 18.55 6.04 -1.07
N ILE A 264 18.17 7.18 -0.51
CA ILE A 264 19.11 8.32 -0.27
C ILE A 264 20.01 8.06 0.96
N ALA A 265 19.72 7.05 1.75
CA ALA A 265 20.53 6.72 2.91
C ALA A 265 21.93 6.23 2.51
N PRO A 266 22.99 6.72 3.18
CA PRO A 266 24.30 6.12 3.07
C PRO A 266 24.31 4.75 3.76
#